data_dca2d961a638fafea8f0f0be789df9f4
#
_entry.id   dca2d961a638fafea8f0f0be789df9f4
#
_cell.length_a   1.000
_cell.length_b   1.000
_cell.length_c   1.000
_cell.angle_alpha   90.00
_cell.angle_beta   90.00
_cell.angle_gamma   90.00
#
_symmetry.space_group_name_H-M   'P 1'
#
loop_
_entity.id
_entity.type
_entity.pdbx_description
1 polymer ?
#
loop_
_entity_poly.entity_id
_entity_poly.type
_entity_poly.pdbx_seq_one_letter_code
_entity_poly.pdbx_strand_id
1 'polypeptide(L)'
;MKKLNILFVVILSLFFFTKAWSDEVNLYSARKEHLIKPLINIFEKETGIKVNLVTAKAAQLYERIVREGKNSPADVLLTTDAGNLWKASEQGLFQKINSDYLISRIDSRYRDPENKWFGLSLRARIIVYSLDRVDQNELRGYKYLSDRRFKNRILIRSSSNIYNQSLIAHMIAKYGEEVAEEWAEKLVNNFARSPAGGDRDQIKAIAAGEGDIAIVNSYYIIQMLNSDKKKIFNNLGIYFPRDKEMGVHINISGAGLLQNAPNHKNGKQLINFLLSDKAQKIYSFNNFEYPVVKNIEIPKLLKYLGNFKEDDIDTSEYGRLSKRAIKLADRVGWQ
;
A
#
# COMPACT_ATOMS: atom_id res chain seq x y z
N MET A 1 -54.70 -53.46 50.18
CA MET A 1 -54.25 -52.04 50.06
C MET A 1 -52.89 -52.10 49.46
N LYS A 2 -52.80 -51.86 48.08
CA LYS A 2 -51.54 -51.87 47.36
C LYS A 2 -51.03 -50.42 47.25
N LYS A 3 -49.83 -50.14 47.78
CA LYS A 3 -49.19 -48.84 47.65
C LYS A 3 -48.53 -48.72 46.25
N LEU A 4 -49.02 -47.78 45.48
CA LEU A 4 -48.48 -47.43 44.16
C LEU A 4 -47.33 -46.45 44.33
N ASN A 5 -46.09 -46.93 44.11
CA ASN A 5 -44.90 -46.09 44.11
C ASN A 5 -44.82 -45.41 42.74
N ILE A 6 -45.04 -44.08 42.69
CA ILE A 6 -44.80 -43.23 41.51
C ILE A 6 -43.34 -42.82 41.53
N LEU A 7 -42.56 -43.40 40.63
CA LEU A 7 -41.14 -43.03 40.37
C LEU A 7 -41.12 -41.79 39.46
N PHE A 8 -40.77 -40.65 40.05
CA PHE A 8 -40.63 -39.37 39.30
C PHE A 8 -39.26 -39.37 38.64
N VAL A 9 -39.19 -39.68 37.35
CA VAL A 9 -37.96 -39.57 36.56
C VAL A 9 -37.81 -38.09 36.12
N VAL A 10 -36.92 -37.37 36.81
CA VAL A 10 -36.50 -36.03 36.43
C VAL A 10 -35.47 -36.14 35.28
N ILE A 11 -35.92 -35.96 34.07
CA ILE A 11 -35.03 -35.82 32.91
C ILE A 11 -34.39 -34.41 32.98
N LEU A 12 -33.18 -34.37 33.51
CA LEU A 12 -32.34 -33.16 33.50
C LEU A 12 -31.77 -32.99 32.09
N SER A 13 -32.48 -32.23 31.24
CA SER A 13 -31.99 -31.81 29.91
C SER A 13 -30.83 -30.84 30.12
N LEU A 14 -29.61 -31.35 30.08
CA LEU A 14 -28.39 -30.56 29.96
C LEU A 14 -28.38 -29.88 28.58
N PHE A 15 -28.95 -28.69 28.54
CA PHE A 15 -28.70 -27.76 27.42
C PHE A 15 -27.21 -27.38 27.50
N PHE A 16 -26.36 -28.13 26.80
CA PHE A 16 -25.06 -27.63 26.38
C PHE A 16 -25.29 -26.42 25.51
N PHE A 17 -25.29 -25.22 26.10
CA PHE A 17 -25.04 -24.01 25.40
C PHE A 17 -23.60 -24.10 24.87
N THR A 18 -23.43 -24.75 23.72
CA THR A 18 -22.23 -24.51 22.91
C THR A 18 -22.26 -23.05 22.59
N LYS A 19 -21.49 -22.25 23.28
CA LYS A 19 -21.17 -20.89 22.91
C LYS A 19 -20.64 -21.02 21.48
N ALA A 20 -21.51 -20.78 20.51
CA ALA A 20 -21.09 -20.66 19.13
C ALA A 20 -20.14 -19.45 19.13
N TRP A 21 -18.86 -19.73 19.23
CA TRP A 21 -17.83 -18.73 18.99
C TRP A 21 -18.08 -18.31 17.54
N SER A 22 -18.61 -17.11 17.37
CA SER A 22 -18.67 -16.52 16.03
C SER A 22 -17.25 -16.53 15.51
N ASP A 23 -17.02 -17.24 14.41
CA ASP A 23 -15.72 -17.19 13.76
C ASP A 23 -15.40 -15.73 13.46
N GLU A 24 -14.27 -15.25 13.94
CA GLU A 24 -13.87 -13.85 13.78
C GLU A 24 -12.39 -13.72 13.39
N VAL A 25 -12.05 -12.57 12.87
CA VAL A 25 -10.68 -12.15 12.58
C VAL A 25 -10.49 -10.67 12.92
N ASN A 26 -9.41 -10.35 13.60
CA ASN A 26 -9.08 -8.99 14.01
C ASN A 26 -8.09 -8.38 13.01
N LEU A 27 -8.58 -7.45 12.20
CA LEU A 27 -7.79 -6.77 11.17
C LEU A 27 -7.34 -5.39 11.66
N TYR A 28 -6.03 -5.22 11.83
CA TYR A 28 -5.41 -3.91 12.03
C TYR A 28 -4.97 -3.35 10.68
N SER A 29 -5.57 -2.24 10.24
CA SER A 29 -5.40 -1.72 8.89
C SER A 29 -4.95 -0.27 8.87
N ALA A 30 -3.87 0.01 8.17
CA ALA A 30 -3.43 1.38 7.88
C ALA A 30 -4.14 2.00 6.65
N ARG A 31 -5.06 1.28 6.03
CA ARG A 31 -5.93 1.82 4.98
C ARG A 31 -7.09 2.58 5.61
N LYS A 32 -7.55 3.62 4.91
CA LYS A 32 -8.80 4.30 5.28
C LYS A 32 -9.96 3.32 5.20
N GLU A 33 -10.86 3.38 6.16
CA GLU A 33 -11.96 2.43 6.32
C GLU A 33 -12.80 2.27 5.04
N HIS A 34 -13.17 3.37 4.38
CA HIS A 34 -13.99 3.33 3.16
C HIS A 34 -13.31 2.59 2.00
N LEU A 35 -11.99 2.40 2.01
CA LEU A 35 -11.24 1.66 0.99
C LEU A 35 -11.17 0.15 1.26
N ILE A 36 -11.27 -0.27 2.52
CA ILE A 36 -11.18 -1.68 2.90
C ILE A 36 -12.55 -2.30 3.22
N LYS A 37 -13.51 -1.49 3.69
CA LYS A 37 -14.84 -1.96 4.10
C LYS A 37 -15.59 -2.74 3.02
N PRO A 38 -15.57 -2.34 1.72
CA PRO A 38 -16.22 -3.14 0.67
C PRO A 38 -15.69 -4.57 0.56
N LEU A 39 -14.37 -4.76 0.75
CA LEU A 39 -13.72 -6.07 0.75
C LEU A 39 -14.12 -6.89 1.98
N ILE A 40 -14.13 -6.26 3.15
CA ILE A 40 -14.57 -6.88 4.41
C ILE A 40 -16.00 -7.40 4.29
N ASN A 41 -16.94 -6.56 3.83
CA ASN A 41 -18.35 -6.94 3.72
C ASN A 41 -18.57 -8.17 2.82
N ILE A 42 -17.77 -8.30 1.75
CA ILE A 42 -17.85 -9.47 0.86
C ILE A 42 -17.24 -10.70 1.53
N PHE A 43 -16.09 -10.54 2.19
CA PHE A 43 -15.48 -11.63 2.95
C PHE A 43 -16.43 -12.19 4.02
N GLU A 44 -17.02 -11.31 4.84
CA GLU A 44 -17.99 -11.71 5.87
C GLU A 44 -19.20 -12.43 5.27
N LYS A 45 -19.73 -11.91 4.14
CA LYS A 45 -20.88 -12.53 3.44
C LYS A 45 -20.55 -13.92 2.89
N GLU A 46 -19.33 -14.14 2.38
CA GLU A 46 -18.94 -15.40 1.75
C GLU A 46 -18.50 -16.47 2.75
N THR A 47 -17.94 -16.04 3.87
CA THR A 47 -17.31 -16.97 4.82
C THR A 47 -18.08 -17.12 6.12
N GLY A 48 -18.94 -16.18 6.45
CA GLY A 48 -19.58 -16.09 7.78
C GLY A 48 -18.63 -15.61 8.89
N ILE A 49 -17.33 -15.37 8.58
CA ILE A 49 -16.33 -14.90 9.53
C ILE A 49 -16.47 -13.40 9.72
N LYS A 50 -16.69 -12.96 10.95
CA LYS A 50 -16.78 -11.54 11.30
C LYS A 50 -15.39 -10.89 11.30
N VAL A 51 -15.27 -9.68 10.73
CA VAL A 51 -14.03 -8.91 10.75
C VAL A 51 -14.12 -7.76 11.74
N ASN A 52 -13.33 -7.82 12.81
CA ASN A 52 -13.17 -6.72 13.75
C ASN A 52 -12.08 -5.78 13.23
N LEU A 53 -12.50 -4.65 12.66
CA LEU A 53 -11.59 -3.70 12.00
C LEU A 53 -11.11 -2.62 12.97
N VAL A 54 -9.79 -2.44 13.04
CA VAL A 54 -9.14 -1.29 13.68
C VAL A 54 -8.34 -0.52 12.63
N THR A 55 -8.64 0.79 12.48
CA THR A 55 -7.91 1.64 11.54
C THR A 55 -7.12 2.73 12.26
N ALA A 56 -5.84 2.88 11.88
CA ALA A 56 -4.98 3.97 12.36
C ALA A 56 -3.80 4.16 11.39
N LYS A 57 -2.90 5.11 11.68
CA LYS A 57 -1.63 5.25 10.94
C LYS A 57 -0.76 4.00 11.17
N ALA A 58 0.01 3.59 10.17
CA ALA A 58 0.87 2.39 10.24
C ALA A 58 1.77 2.37 11.49
N ALA A 59 2.41 3.50 11.82
CA ALA A 59 3.26 3.61 13.01
C ALA A 59 2.49 3.35 14.32
N GLN A 60 1.27 3.88 14.43
CA GLN A 60 0.43 3.70 15.62
C GLN A 60 -0.03 2.23 15.79
N LEU A 61 -0.40 1.58 14.68
CA LEU A 61 -0.76 0.15 14.71
C LEU A 61 0.44 -0.70 15.08
N TYR A 62 1.60 -0.41 14.51
CA TYR A 62 2.86 -1.06 14.85
C TYR A 62 3.17 -0.95 16.34
N GLU A 63 3.21 0.27 16.90
CA GLU A 63 3.48 0.51 18.32
C GLU A 63 2.45 -0.17 19.23
N ARG A 64 1.19 -0.20 18.79
CA ARG A 64 0.12 -0.88 19.49
C ARG A 64 0.38 -2.39 19.58
N ILE A 65 0.69 -3.04 18.45
CA ILE A 65 0.99 -4.48 18.38
C ILE A 65 2.20 -4.81 19.26
N VAL A 66 3.27 -4.01 19.19
CA VAL A 66 4.48 -4.20 20.02
C VAL A 66 4.15 -4.09 21.51
N ARG A 67 3.36 -3.11 21.91
CA ARG A 67 2.96 -2.91 23.32
C ARG A 67 2.02 -4.01 23.83
N GLU A 68 1.08 -4.47 22.99
CA GLU A 68 0.17 -5.58 23.30
C GLU A 68 0.94 -6.91 23.41
N GLY A 69 2.04 -7.07 22.67
CA GLY A 69 2.93 -8.22 22.71
C GLY A 69 2.19 -9.54 22.43
N LYS A 70 2.38 -10.53 23.30
CA LYS A 70 1.73 -11.85 23.18
C LYS A 70 0.21 -11.82 23.41
N ASN A 71 -0.29 -10.76 24.01
CA ASN A 71 -1.71 -10.57 24.31
C ASN A 71 -2.42 -9.74 23.23
N SER A 72 -1.76 -9.42 22.13
CA SER A 72 -2.40 -8.69 21.03
C SER A 72 -3.58 -9.48 20.49
N PRO A 73 -4.78 -8.87 20.40
CA PRO A 73 -5.92 -9.51 19.78
C PRO A 73 -5.81 -9.52 18.25
N ALA A 74 -4.87 -8.77 17.66
CA ALA A 74 -4.74 -8.62 16.22
C ALA A 74 -4.28 -9.91 15.55
N ASP A 75 -4.95 -10.28 14.44
CA ASP A 75 -4.59 -11.44 13.63
C ASP A 75 -3.80 -11.03 12.38
N VAL A 76 -4.27 -9.98 11.71
CA VAL A 76 -3.70 -9.50 10.45
C VAL A 76 -3.34 -8.03 10.57
N LEU A 77 -2.11 -7.68 10.16
CA LEU A 77 -1.71 -6.29 9.93
C LEU A 77 -1.69 -6.02 8.43
N LEU A 78 -2.51 -5.06 7.99
CA LEU A 78 -2.52 -4.54 6.63
C LEU A 78 -1.96 -3.12 6.61
N THR A 79 -0.96 -2.87 5.80
CA THR A 79 -0.32 -1.56 5.68
C THR A 79 -0.12 -1.10 4.24
N THR A 80 0.12 0.17 4.08
CA THR A 80 0.30 0.82 2.77
C THR A 80 1.74 1.23 2.61
N ASP A 81 2.53 0.48 1.98
CA ASP A 81 3.95 0.64 1.65
C ASP A 81 4.78 -0.57 2.08
N ALA A 82 5.60 -1.06 1.17
CA ALA A 82 6.48 -2.19 1.40
C ALA A 82 7.46 -1.94 2.56
N GLY A 83 7.91 -0.70 2.74
CA GLY A 83 8.79 -0.34 3.86
C GLY A 83 8.18 -0.59 5.24
N ASN A 84 6.86 -0.39 5.38
CA ASN A 84 6.17 -0.70 6.63
C ASN A 84 6.02 -2.21 6.84
N LEU A 85 5.77 -2.98 5.76
CA LEU A 85 5.68 -4.45 5.83
C LEU A 85 7.03 -5.04 6.22
N TRP A 86 8.09 -4.59 5.55
CA TRP A 86 9.47 -5.03 5.85
C TRP A 86 9.83 -4.71 7.31
N LYS A 87 9.56 -3.50 7.79
CA LYS A 87 9.81 -3.11 9.19
C LYS A 87 9.11 -4.03 10.18
N ALA A 88 7.85 -4.39 9.94
CA ALA A 88 7.11 -5.32 10.79
C ALA A 88 7.71 -6.74 10.75
N SER A 89 8.17 -7.18 9.56
CA SER A 89 8.85 -8.47 9.37
C SER A 89 10.17 -8.54 10.14
N GLU A 90 11.02 -7.51 10.03
CA GLU A 90 12.30 -7.42 10.73
C GLU A 90 12.17 -7.44 12.25
N GLN A 91 11.07 -6.92 12.76
CA GLN A 91 10.77 -6.93 14.20
C GLN A 91 10.10 -8.23 14.66
N GLY A 92 10.01 -9.24 13.79
CA GLY A 92 9.42 -10.53 14.12
C GLY A 92 7.91 -10.48 14.39
N LEU A 93 7.21 -9.45 13.90
CA LEU A 93 5.76 -9.33 14.13
C LEU A 93 4.95 -10.30 13.27
N PHE A 94 5.49 -10.75 12.14
CA PHE A 94 4.81 -11.66 11.24
C PHE A 94 5.31 -13.09 11.36
N GLN A 95 4.40 -14.04 11.30
CA GLN A 95 4.72 -15.45 11.08
C GLN A 95 4.78 -15.77 9.58
N LYS A 96 5.53 -16.81 9.25
CA LYS A 96 5.59 -17.36 7.88
C LYS A 96 4.26 -18.00 7.51
N ILE A 97 3.77 -17.70 6.31
CA ILE A 97 2.55 -18.29 5.77
C ILE A 97 2.92 -19.31 4.68
N ASN A 98 2.85 -20.58 5.00
CA ASN A 98 3.01 -21.65 4.03
C ASN A 98 1.70 -21.82 3.26
N SER A 99 1.66 -21.35 2.02
CA SER A 99 0.48 -21.41 1.16
C SER A 99 0.88 -21.37 -0.31
N ASP A 100 0.79 -22.51 -0.99
CA ASP A 100 1.04 -22.60 -2.43
C ASP A 100 0.10 -21.68 -3.21
N TYR A 101 -1.14 -21.52 -2.74
CA TYR A 101 -2.09 -20.58 -3.33
C TYR A 101 -1.54 -19.15 -3.31
N LEU A 102 -1.12 -18.61 -2.16
CA LEU A 102 -0.60 -17.25 -2.07
C LEU A 102 0.70 -17.07 -2.87
N ILE A 103 1.59 -18.06 -2.80
CA ILE A 103 2.90 -18.01 -3.48
C ILE A 103 2.73 -18.00 -5.00
N SER A 104 1.80 -18.80 -5.54
CA SER A 104 1.56 -18.88 -6.99
C SER A 104 0.76 -17.68 -7.54
N ARG A 105 0.06 -16.95 -6.69
CA ARG A 105 -0.84 -15.85 -7.12
C ARG A 105 -0.11 -14.57 -7.52
N ILE A 106 1.04 -14.29 -6.94
CA ILE A 106 1.74 -13.02 -7.14
C ILE A 106 3.21 -13.23 -7.47
N ASP A 107 3.80 -12.25 -8.14
CA ASP A 107 5.24 -12.20 -8.41
C ASP A 107 6.04 -12.16 -7.10
N SER A 108 7.20 -12.83 -7.08
CA SER A 108 8.08 -12.85 -5.91
C SER A 108 8.51 -11.46 -5.44
N ARG A 109 8.61 -10.49 -6.35
CA ARG A 109 8.97 -9.09 -6.06
C ARG A 109 7.95 -8.37 -5.15
N TYR A 110 6.73 -8.89 -5.04
CA TYR A 110 5.64 -8.29 -4.26
C TYR A 110 5.31 -9.05 -2.98
N ARG A 111 6.20 -9.91 -2.51
CA ARG A 111 6.04 -10.62 -1.24
C ARG A 111 7.35 -10.72 -0.47
N ASP A 112 7.26 -10.99 0.80
CA ASP A 112 8.42 -11.29 1.63
C ASP A 112 9.20 -12.51 1.10
N PRO A 113 10.52 -12.46 1.01
CA PRO A 113 11.33 -13.61 0.58
C PRO A 113 11.07 -14.89 1.40
N GLU A 114 10.71 -14.74 2.69
CA GLU A 114 10.34 -15.83 3.58
C GLU A 114 8.83 -16.06 3.68
N ASN A 115 8.02 -15.38 2.85
CA ASN A 115 6.55 -15.46 2.85
C ASN A 115 5.87 -15.00 4.14
N LYS A 116 6.40 -13.99 4.81
CA LYS A 116 5.82 -13.40 6.02
C LYS A 116 4.75 -12.35 5.73
N TRP A 117 4.82 -11.70 4.57
CA TRP A 117 3.79 -10.77 4.07
C TRP A 117 3.62 -10.89 2.55
N PHE A 118 2.46 -10.45 2.08
CA PHE A 118 2.06 -10.50 0.67
C PHE A 118 1.50 -9.15 0.24
N GLY A 119 1.93 -8.68 -0.94
CA GLY A 119 1.34 -7.52 -1.60
C GLY A 119 -0.10 -7.80 -2.00
N LEU A 120 -0.94 -6.79 -1.91
CA LEU A 120 -2.38 -6.89 -2.20
C LEU A 120 -2.84 -5.97 -3.34
N SER A 121 -2.12 -4.89 -3.57
CA SER A 121 -2.37 -3.96 -4.67
C SER A 121 -1.11 -3.17 -4.98
N LEU A 122 -1.00 -2.70 -6.22
CA LEU A 122 0.12 -1.90 -6.72
C LEU A 122 -0.29 -0.45 -6.94
N ARG A 123 0.68 0.44 -6.82
CA ARG A 123 0.59 1.83 -7.26
C ARG A 123 1.90 2.28 -7.89
N ALA A 124 1.78 2.96 -9.02
CA ALA A 124 2.90 3.54 -9.73
C ALA A 124 3.17 4.97 -9.22
N ARG A 125 4.43 5.35 -9.07
CA ARG A 125 4.83 6.75 -8.90
C ARG A 125 4.97 7.36 -10.28
N ILE A 126 4.11 8.29 -10.62
CA ILE A 126 4.05 8.94 -11.93
C ILE A 126 4.48 10.40 -11.85
N ILE A 127 4.80 10.96 -12.98
CA ILE A 127 5.00 12.40 -13.15
C ILE A 127 3.69 13.00 -13.67
N VAL A 128 3.19 14.02 -12.98
CA VAL A 128 2.15 14.92 -13.47
C VAL A 128 2.81 16.22 -13.86
N TYR A 129 2.43 16.80 -14.99
CA TYR A 129 3.04 18.01 -15.51
C TYR A 129 2.04 18.93 -16.19
N SER A 130 2.38 20.20 -16.31
CA SER A 130 1.59 21.20 -17.05
C SER A 130 1.80 21.01 -18.54
N LEU A 131 0.73 20.81 -19.31
CA LEU A 131 0.79 20.71 -20.77
C LEU A 131 1.22 22.03 -21.44
N ASP A 132 0.96 23.17 -20.81
CA ASP A 132 1.29 24.50 -21.36
C ASP A 132 2.76 24.89 -21.12
N ARG A 133 3.42 24.30 -20.09
CA ARG A 133 4.74 24.76 -19.62
C ARG A 133 5.84 23.70 -19.72
N VAL A 134 5.50 22.46 -20.04
CA VAL A 134 6.44 21.34 -20.15
C VAL A 134 6.20 20.59 -21.44
N ASP A 135 7.22 20.51 -22.29
CA ASP A 135 7.19 19.56 -23.40
C ASP A 135 7.39 18.15 -22.86
N GLN A 136 6.48 17.25 -23.20
CA GLN A 136 6.57 15.84 -22.80
C GLN A 136 7.90 15.18 -23.23
N ASN A 137 8.51 15.65 -24.31
CA ASN A 137 9.80 15.14 -24.79
C ASN A 137 10.98 15.47 -23.84
N GLU A 138 10.80 16.44 -22.94
CA GLU A 138 11.78 16.73 -21.88
C GLU A 138 11.74 15.70 -20.74
N LEU A 139 10.62 14.97 -20.61
CA LEU A 139 10.42 14.01 -19.53
C LEU A 139 11.03 12.66 -19.90
N ARG A 140 11.74 12.09 -18.92
CA ARG A 140 12.35 10.75 -18.97
C ARG A 140 12.17 10.08 -17.62
N GLY A 141 13.13 9.26 -17.18
CA GLY A 141 13.14 8.65 -15.84
C GLY A 141 13.29 9.66 -14.70
N TYR A 142 13.12 9.22 -13.47
CA TYR A 142 13.26 10.07 -12.26
C TYR A 142 14.63 10.75 -12.18
N LYS A 143 15.69 10.07 -12.63
CA LYS A 143 17.05 10.59 -12.64
C LYS A 143 17.15 11.92 -13.40
N TYR A 144 16.42 12.07 -14.48
CA TYR A 144 16.45 13.28 -15.31
C TYR A 144 15.79 14.49 -14.66
N LEU A 145 14.97 14.32 -13.62
CA LEU A 145 14.40 15.44 -12.89
C LEU A 145 15.43 16.24 -12.07
N SER A 146 16.64 15.72 -11.91
CA SER A 146 17.79 16.43 -11.34
C SER A 146 18.47 17.39 -12.32
N ASP A 147 18.08 17.40 -13.61
CA ASP A 147 18.63 18.33 -14.59
C ASP A 147 18.24 19.78 -14.25
N ARG A 148 19.21 20.71 -14.41
CA ARG A 148 19.05 22.15 -14.09
C ARG A 148 17.92 22.83 -14.87
N ARG A 149 17.49 22.28 -16.02
CA ARG A 149 16.33 22.79 -16.78
C ARG A 149 15.03 22.82 -15.97
N PHE A 150 14.94 22.00 -14.93
CA PHE A 150 13.79 21.91 -14.03
C PHE A 150 13.92 22.78 -12.78
N LYS A 151 14.91 23.68 -12.71
CA LYS A 151 15.11 24.58 -11.58
C LYS A 151 13.85 25.38 -11.27
N ASN A 152 13.39 25.36 -10.00
CA ASN A 152 12.18 26.02 -9.50
C ASN A 152 10.88 25.54 -10.19
N ARG A 153 10.85 24.29 -10.70
CA ARG A 153 9.70 23.75 -11.43
C ARG A 153 9.06 22.52 -10.78
N ILE A 154 9.73 21.88 -9.81
CA ILE A 154 9.28 20.62 -9.25
C ILE A 154 8.54 20.84 -7.94
N LEU A 155 7.34 20.27 -7.86
CA LEU A 155 6.51 20.21 -6.67
C LEU A 155 6.54 18.81 -6.08
N ILE A 156 6.82 18.72 -4.81
CA ILE A 156 6.93 17.44 -4.13
C ILE A 156 6.49 17.57 -2.66
N ARG A 157 6.12 16.48 -2.06
CA ARG A 157 5.81 16.41 -0.63
C ARG A 157 7.06 16.15 0.20
N SER A 158 6.97 16.36 1.50
CA SER A 158 8.06 16.13 2.46
C SER A 158 8.68 14.73 2.35
N SER A 159 9.99 14.63 2.60
CA SER A 159 10.74 13.38 2.74
C SER A 159 10.32 12.56 3.96
N SER A 160 9.68 13.17 4.95
CA SER A 160 9.08 12.44 6.08
C SER A 160 7.97 11.48 5.64
N ASN A 161 7.47 11.65 4.41
CA ASN A 161 6.48 10.76 3.84
C ASN A 161 7.12 9.47 3.31
N ILE A 162 6.54 8.34 3.70
CA ILE A 162 7.02 7.00 3.33
C ILE A 162 7.14 6.80 1.80
N TYR A 163 6.31 7.45 0.97
CA TYR A 163 6.38 7.29 -0.49
C TYR A 163 7.65 7.89 -1.09
N ASN A 164 8.13 8.99 -0.54
CA ASN A 164 9.39 9.58 -0.97
C ASN A 164 10.58 8.80 -0.40
N GLN A 165 10.48 8.31 0.85
CA GLN A 165 11.49 7.41 1.40
C GLN A 165 11.66 6.15 0.54
N SER A 166 10.56 5.55 0.10
CA SER A 166 10.59 4.40 -0.80
C SER A 166 11.14 4.73 -2.18
N LEU A 167 10.87 5.93 -2.72
CA LEU A 167 11.47 6.36 -3.99
C LEU A 167 12.99 6.57 -3.85
N ILE A 168 13.44 7.21 -2.78
CA ILE A 168 14.87 7.38 -2.50
C ILE A 168 15.54 6.01 -2.31
N ALA A 169 14.90 5.10 -1.55
CA ALA A 169 15.38 3.73 -1.38
C ALA A 169 15.48 2.98 -2.72
N HIS A 170 14.52 3.18 -3.61
CA HIS A 170 14.56 2.65 -4.98
C HIS A 170 15.77 3.19 -5.75
N MET A 171 16.03 4.49 -5.69
CA MET A 171 17.21 5.10 -6.33
C MET A 171 18.53 4.55 -5.77
N ILE A 172 18.59 4.34 -4.45
CA ILE A 172 19.74 3.70 -3.82
C ILE A 172 19.92 2.25 -4.30
N ALA A 173 18.84 1.48 -4.36
CA ALA A 173 18.88 0.09 -4.82
C ALA A 173 19.33 -0.01 -6.28
N LYS A 174 18.90 0.92 -7.13
CA LYS A 174 19.18 0.91 -8.57
C LYS A 174 20.57 1.41 -8.93
N TYR A 175 21.01 2.49 -8.30
CA TYR A 175 22.22 3.23 -8.70
C TYR A 175 23.32 3.29 -7.63
N GLY A 176 23.06 2.80 -6.44
CA GLY A 176 23.93 2.99 -5.27
C GLY A 176 23.67 4.32 -4.54
N GLU A 177 24.19 4.43 -3.31
CA GLU A 177 23.89 5.57 -2.43
C GLU A 177 24.47 6.89 -2.94
N GLU A 178 25.71 6.87 -3.45
CA GLU A 178 26.41 8.07 -3.95
C GLU A 178 25.64 8.72 -5.10
N VAL A 179 25.25 7.95 -6.12
CA VAL A 179 24.46 8.44 -7.27
C VAL A 179 23.06 8.90 -6.85
N ALA A 180 22.44 8.18 -5.90
CA ALA A 180 21.14 8.56 -5.36
C ALA A 180 21.20 9.87 -4.55
N GLU A 181 22.29 10.10 -3.83
CA GLU A 181 22.52 11.34 -3.08
C GLU A 181 22.74 12.53 -4.01
N GLU A 182 23.61 12.39 -5.01
CA GLU A 182 23.82 13.42 -6.05
C GLU A 182 22.50 13.77 -6.77
N TRP A 183 21.71 12.73 -7.12
CA TRP A 183 20.39 12.93 -7.70
C TRP A 183 19.45 13.70 -6.77
N ALA A 184 19.38 13.31 -5.51
CA ALA A 184 18.47 13.92 -4.54
C ALA A 184 18.87 15.38 -4.25
N GLU A 185 20.16 15.70 -4.12
CA GLU A 185 20.68 17.06 -3.94
C GLU A 185 20.26 17.98 -5.11
N LYS A 186 20.51 17.52 -6.34
CA LYS A 186 20.13 18.26 -7.54
C LYS A 186 18.61 18.40 -7.69
N LEU A 187 17.85 17.36 -7.28
CA LEU A 187 16.40 17.40 -7.30
C LEU A 187 15.86 18.44 -6.31
N VAL A 188 16.42 18.52 -5.09
CA VAL A 188 16.08 19.53 -4.08
C VAL A 188 16.31 20.96 -4.63
N ASN A 189 17.40 21.18 -5.34
CA ASN A 189 17.70 22.47 -6.00
C ASN A 189 16.70 22.85 -7.10
N ASN A 190 15.89 21.89 -7.57
CA ASN A 190 14.86 22.08 -8.59
C ASN A 190 13.45 22.27 -8.01
N PHE A 191 13.29 22.22 -6.69
CA PHE A 191 11.97 22.43 -6.08
C PHE A 191 11.47 23.86 -6.31
N ALA A 192 10.20 23.97 -6.70
CA ALA A 192 9.52 25.23 -6.90
C ALA A 192 9.24 25.96 -5.57
N ARG A 193 9.10 25.21 -4.50
CA ARG A 193 8.87 25.67 -3.13
C ARG A 193 9.29 24.60 -2.14
N SER A 194 9.32 24.94 -0.86
CA SER A 194 9.53 23.96 0.22
C SER A 194 8.48 22.83 0.12
N PRO A 195 8.89 21.58 0.30
CA PRO A 195 7.99 20.42 0.28
C PRO A 195 6.85 20.56 1.29
N ALA A 196 5.60 20.42 0.82
CA ALA A 196 4.43 20.57 1.67
C ALA A 196 3.22 19.82 1.12
N GLY A 197 2.25 19.47 1.97
CA GLY A 197 1.00 18.84 1.59
C GLY A 197 1.15 17.39 1.10
N GLY A 198 0.10 16.88 0.48
CA GLY A 198 0.03 15.53 -0.08
C GLY A 198 0.06 15.53 -1.62
N ASP A 199 -0.02 14.33 -2.22
CA ASP A 199 0.02 14.19 -3.69
C ASP A 199 -1.08 15.00 -4.39
N ARG A 200 -2.30 15.06 -3.82
CA ARG A 200 -3.38 15.91 -4.39
C ARG A 200 -3.08 17.39 -4.34
N ASP A 201 -2.32 17.84 -3.34
CA ASP A 201 -1.96 19.24 -3.20
C ASP A 201 -0.89 19.63 -4.22
N GLN A 202 0.04 18.71 -4.55
CA GLN A 202 1.00 18.91 -5.65
C GLN A 202 0.27 19.05 -7.00
N ILE A 203 -0.71 18.18 -7.26
CA ILE A 203 -1.50 18.25 -8.51
C ILE A 203 -2.23 19.59 -8.64
N LYS A 204 -2.87 20.05 -7.56
CA LYS A 204 -3.54 21.36 -7.54
C LYS A 204 -2.56 22.51 -7.73
N ALA A 205 -1.36 22.40 -7.11
CA ALA A 205 -0.33 23.43 -7.22
C ALA A 205 0.20 23.58 -8.65
N ILE A 206 0.33 22.48 -9.44
CA ILE A 206 0.63 22.56 -10.88
C ILE A 206 -0.47 23.34 -11.60
N ALA A 207 -1.74 23.00 -11.35
CA ALA A 207 -2.87 23.68 -11.98
C ALA A 207 -2.95 25.17 -11.61
N ALA A 208 -2.49 25.54 -10.41
CA ALA A 208 -2.40 26.93 -9.92
C ALA A 208 -1.15 27.68 -10.44
N GLY A 209 -0.21 26.99 -11.13
CA GLY A 209 1.01 27.61 -11.63
C GLY A 209 2.14 27.78 -10.60
N GLU A 210 2.06 27.12 -9.44
CA GLU A 210 3.10 27.17 -8.41
C GLU A 210 4.36 26.40 -8.78
N GLY A 211 4.28 25.53 -9.78
CA GLY A 211 5.34 24.72 -10.36
C GLY A 211 4.78 23.97 -11.56
N ASP A 212 5.64 23.23 -12.25
CA ASP A 212 5.30 22.65 -13.54
C ASP A 212 5.19 21.13 -13.52
N ILE A 213 5.84 20.47 -12.57
CA ILE A 213 6.03 19.02 -12.52
C ILE A 213 5.82 18.54 -11.07
N ALA A 214 5.17 17.39 -10.90
CA ALA A 214 5.10 16.71 -9.60
C ALA A 214 5.24 15.20 -9.72
N ILE A 215 5.85 14.57 -8.71
CA ILE A 215 5.90 13.10 -8.55
C ILE A 215 4.79 12.70 -7.58
N VAL A 216 3.82 11.89 -8.06
CA VAL A 216 2.64 11.49 -7.29
C VAL A 216 2.29 10.02 -7.50
N ASN A 217 1.47 9.44 -6.64
CA ASN A 217 0.91 8.10 -6.89
C ASN A 217 -0.23 8.15 -7.91
N SER A 218 -0.27 7.17 -8.79
CA SER A 218 -1.18 7.09 -9.95
C SER A 218 -2.67 7.15 -9.57
N TYR A 219 -3.09 6.49 -8.50
CA TYR A 219 -4.50 6.43 -8.10
C TYR A 219 -5.10 7.80 -7.70
N TYR A 220 -4.27 8.75 -7.23
CA TYR A 220 -4.78 10.08 -6.90
C TYR A 220 -5.32 10.82 -8.11
N ILE A 221 -4.65 10.68 -9.26
CA ILE A 221 -5.09 11.27 -10.52
C ILE A 221 -6.49 10.76 -10.86
N ILE A 222 -6.66 9.45 -10.85
CA ILE A 222 -7.93 8.83 -11.26
C ILE A 222 -9.05 9.19 -10.30
N GLN A 223 -8.78 9.19 -9.00
CA GLN A 223 -9.76 9.63 -8.01
C GLN A 223 -10.20 11.08 -8.22
N MET A 224 -9.28 11.96 -8.60
CA MET A 224 -9.60 13.36 -8.89
C MET A 224 -10.33 13.52 -10.23
N LEU A 225 -9.93 12.79 -11.28
CA LEU A 225 -10.64 12.76 -12.58
C LEU A 225 -12.08 12.24 -12.43
N ASN A 226 -12.30 11.31 -11.51
CA ASN A 226 -13.62 10.73 -11.21
C ASN A 226 -14.41 11.55 -10.17
N SER A 227 -14.04 12.80 -9.95
CA SER A 227 -14.71 13.72 -9.02
C SER A 227 -15.09 15.02 -9.71
N ASP A 228 -15.79 15.91 -8.98
CA ASP A 228 -16.15 17.26 -9.43
C ASP A 228 -14.92 18.15 -9.74
N LYS A 229 -13.73 17.68 -9.40
CA LYS A 229 -12.45 18.37 -9.63
C LYS A 229 -11.81 18.06 -10.98
N LYS A 230 -12.49 17.33 -11.87
CA LYS A 230 -11.95 16.94 -13.18
C LYS A 230 -11.48 18.13 -14.07
N LYS A 231 -12.06 19.31 -13.91
CA LYS A 231 -11.64 20.52 -14.65
C LYS A 231 -10.17 20.90 -14.42
N ILE A 232 -9.58 20.56 -13.27
CA ILE A 232 -8.16 20.81 -12.98
C ILE A 232 -7.24 20.12 -13.98
N PHE A 233 -7.71 19.02 -14.61
CA PHE A 233 -6.91 18.21 -15.52
C PHE A 233 -6.91 18.67 -16.98
N ASN A 234 -7.63 19.73 -17.35
CA ASN A 234 -7.68 20.20 -18.73
C ASN A 234 -6.28 20.50 -19.30
N ASN A 235 -5.36 21.01 -18.44
CA ASN A 235 -4.01 21.39 -18.81
C ASN A 235 -2.94 20.55 -18.12
N LEU A 236 -3.28 19.33 -17.65
CA LEU A 236 -2.32 18.44 -16.98
C LEU A 236 -2.08 17.18 -17.80
N GLY A 237 -0.81 16.88 -18.01
CA GLY A 237 -0.32 15.64 -18.59
C GLY A 237 0.10 14.64 -17.53
N ILE A 238 0.13 13.36 -17.92
CA ILE A 238 0.58 12.25 -17.09
C ILE A 238 1.70 11.54 -17.85
N TYR A 239 2.79 11.27 -17.14
CA TYR A 239 3.93 10.57 -17.71
C TYR A 239 4.39 9.46 -16.76
N PHE A 240 4.54 8.27 -17.29
CA PHE A 240 5.19 7.16 -16.58
C PHE A 240 6.70 7.28 -16.76
N PRO A 241 7.46 7.57 -15.68
CA PRO A 241 8.90 7.70 -15.79
C PRO A 241 9.54 6.44 -16.35
N ARG A 242 10.35 6.62 -17.39
CA ARG A 242 11.06 5.51 -18.06
C ARG A 242 12.36 5.99 -18.67
N ASP A 243 13.38 5.21 -18.54
CA ASP A 243 14.61 5.33 -19.28
C ASP A 243 15.15 3.93 -19.62
N LYS A 244 16.38 3.87 -20.14
CA LYS A 244 16.98 2.58 -20.53
C LYS A 244 17.32 1.71 -19.32
N GLU A 245 17.61 2.33 -18.19
CA GLU A 245 18.15 1.68 -17.00
C GLU A 245 17.05 1.36 -15.96
N MET A 246 16.01 2.20 -15.89
CA MET A 246 15.01 2.17 -14.83
C MET A 246 13.59 2.22 -15.37
N GLY A 247 12.75 1.30 -14.88
CA GLY A 247 11.30 1.33 -15.07
C GLY A 247 10.59 2.23 -14.06
N VAL A 248 9.27 2.13 -14.03
CA VAL A 248 8.45 2.88 -13.08
C VAL A 248 8.61 2.32 -11.67
N HIS A 249 8.87 3.19 -10.70
CA HIS A 249 8.82 2.83 -9.28
C HIS A 249 7.42 2.37 -8.90
N ILE A 250 7.32 1.14 -8.45
CA ILE A 250 6.10 0.50 -7.95
C ILE A 250 6.18 0.38 -6.44
N ASN A 251 5.09 0.67 -5.76
CA ASN A 251 4.94 0.35 -4.35
C ASN A 251 3.64 -0.41 -4.11
N ILE A 252 3.54 -1.10 -2.98
CA ILE A 252 2.45 -2.01 -2.67
C ILE A 252 1.70 -1.61 -1.40
N SER A 253 0.42 -1.97 -1.33
CA SER A 253 -0.21 -2.27 -0.04
C SER A 253 -0.14 -3.77 0.17
N GLY A 254 0.05 -4.21 1.39
CA GLY A 254 0.16 -5.63 1.68
C GLY A 254 -0.29 -5.98 3.09
N ALA A 255 -0.35 -7.28 3.37
CA ALA A 255 -0.71 -7.80 4.68
C ALA A 255 0.15 -8.99 5.08
N GLY A 256 0.34 -9.14 6.39
CA GLY A 256 0.96 -10.30 7.02
C GLY A 256 0.12 -10.81 8.19
N LEU A 257 0.27 -12.09 8.47
CA LEU A 257 -0.34 -12.75 9.61
C LEU A 257 0.56 -12.51 10.83
N LEU A 258 -0.01 -12.00 11.92
CA LEU A 258 0.78 -11.68 13.11
C LEU A 258 1.26 -12.94 13.82
N GLN A 259 2.44 -12.84 14.46
CA GLN A 259 3.12 -13.95 15.11
C GLN A 259 2.26 -14.60 16.21
N ASN A 260 1.51 -13.79 16.95
CA ASN A 260 0.67 -14.22 18.05
C ASN A 260 -0.84 -14.18 17.71
N ALA A 261 -1.19 -14.25 16.43
CA ALA A 261 -2.59 -14.19 15.99
C ALA A 261 -3.47 -15.24 16.67
N PRO A 262 -4.47 -14.85 17.51
CA PRO A 262 -5.37 -15.79 18.17
C PRO A 262 -6.25 -16.55 17.17
N ASN A 263 -6.65 -15.90 16.07
CA ASN A 263 -7.50 -16.47 15.02
C ASN A 263 -6.68 -16.72 13.73
N HIS A 264 -5.50 -17.35 13.85
CA HIS A 264 -4.55 -17.50 12.74
C HIS A 264 -5.14 -18.16 11.48
N LYS A 265 -6.05 -19.12 11.63
CA LYS A 265 -6.74 -19.79 10.53
C LYS A 265 -7.60 -18.81 9.73
N ASN A 266 -8.42 -18.02 10.44
CA ASN A 266 -9.29 -17.00 9.84
C ASN A 266 -8.47 -15.85 9.25
N GLY A 267 -7.36 -15.46 9.91
CA GLY A 267 -6.41 -14.49 9.39
C GLY A 267 -5.79 -14.92 8.05
N LYS A 268 -5.35 -16.17 7.94
CA LYS A 268 -4.87 -16.75 6.68
C LYS A 268 -5.98 -16.76 5.62
N GLN A 269 -7.20 -17.10 5.99
CA GLN A 269 -8.34 -17.10 5.08
C GLN A 269 -8.67 -15.70 4.55
N LEU A 270 -8.57 -14.66 5.41
CA LEU A 270 -8.72 -13.28 5.01
C LEU A 270 -7.63 -12.86 4.00
N ILE A 271 -6.36 -13.20 4.25
CA ILE A 271 -5.27 -12.88 3.31
C ILE A 271 -5.49 -13.61 1.96
N ASN A 272 -5.92 -14.88 1.97
CA ASN A 272 -6.26 -15.62 0.77
C ASN A 272 -7.39 -14.92 -0.03
N PHE A 273 -8.45 -14.48 0.65
CA PHE A 273 -9.53 -13.72 0.02
C PHE A 273 -9.05 -12.41 -0.59
N LEU A 274 -8.20 -11.65 0.11
CA LEU A 274 -7.67 -10.38 -0.38
C LEU A 274 -6.82 -10.52 -1.65
N LEU A 275 -6.30 -11.73 -1.92
CA LEU A 275 -5.61 -12.08 -3.18
C LEU A 275 -6.49 -12.82 -4.18
N SER A 276 -7.79 -13.01 -3.93
CA SER A 276 -8.73 -13.57 -4.90
C SER A 276 -8.99 -12.61 -6.05
N ASP A 277 -9.41 -13.14 -7.21
CA ASP A 277 -9.77 -12.34 -8.38
C ASP A 277 -10.84 -11.30 -8.06
N LYS A 278 -11.81 -11.68 -7.22
CA LYS A 278 -12.88 -10.79 -6.76
C LYS A 278 -12.32 -9.60 -5.98
N ALA A 279 -11.45 -9.84 -5.00
CA ALA A 279 -10.84 -8.78 -4.22
C ALA A 279 -9.94 -7.89 -5.07
N GLN A 280 -9.19 -8.47 -6.00
CA GLN A 280 -8.31 -7.74 -6.92
C GLN A 280 -9.09 -6.82 -7.86
N LYS A 281 -10.25 -7.25 -8.37
CA LYS A 281 -11.16 -6.38 -9.11
C LYS A 281 -11.64 -5.20 -8.25
N ILE A 282 -11.99 -5.43 -7.00
CA ILE A 282 -12.44 -4.37 -6.08
C ILE A 282 -11.32 -3.34 -5.83
N TYR A 283 -10.08 -3.78 -5.60
CA TYR A 283 -8.95 -2.84 -5.50
C TYR A 283 -8.83 -1.96 -6.75
N SER A 284 -8.99 -2.54 -7.94
CA SER A 284 -8.87 -1.77 -9.18
C SER A 284 -10.04 -0.85 -9.44
N PHE A 285 -11.28 -1.32 -9.28
CA PHE A 285 -12.48 -0.55 -9.64
C PHE A 285 -12.85 0.50 -8.60
N ASN A 286 -12.65 0.21 -7.30
CA ASN A 286 -13.06 1.11 -6.22
C ASN A 286 -11.92 2.02 -5.76
N ASN A 287 -10.69 1.52 -5.75
CA ASN A 287 -9.55 2.26 -5.21
C ASN A 287 -8.62 2.80 -6.32
N PHE A 288 -8.81 2.36 -7.57
CA PHE A 288 -7.97 2.69 -8.72
C PHE A 288 -6.50 2.30 -8.52
N GLU A 289 -6.26 1.20 -7.82
CA GLU A 289 -4.96 0.59 -7.65
C GLU A 289 -4.79 -0.56 -8.66
N TYR A 290 -3.57 -0.79 -9.13
CA TYR A 290 -3.31 -1.92 -10.02
C TYR A 290 -3.34 -3.24 -9.23
N PRO A 291 -3.86 -4.33 -9.81
CA PRO A 291 -3.83 -5.63 -9.17
C PRO A 291 -2.40 -6.18 -9.13
N VAL A 292 -2.06 -6.92 -8.06
CA VAL A 292 -0.81 -7.71 -7.98
C VAL A 292 -0.94 -9.05 -8.70
N VAL A 293 -2.16 -9.49 -8.90
CA VAL A 293 -2.50 -10.75 -9.59
C VAL A 293 -2.61 -10.49 -11.08
N LYS A 294 -2.01 -11.37 -11.89
CA LYS A 294 -2.05 -11.27 -13.36
C LYS A 294 -3.46 -11.52 -13.89
N ASN A 295 -3.74 -10.99 -15.09
CA ASN A 295 -4.98 -11.20 -15.85
C ASN A 295 -6.28 -10.73 -15.15
N ILE A 296 -6.17 -9.82 -14.20
CA ILE A 296 -7.33 -9.17 -13.59
C ILE A 296 -7.77 -8.00 -14.48
N GLU A 297 -9.06 -7.94 -14.73
CA GLU A 297 -9.68 -6.80 -15.42
C GLU A 297 -9.49 -5.52 -14.61
N ILE A 298 -9.09 -4.44 -15.30
CA ILE A 298 -8.94 -3.10 -14.72
C ILE A 298 -9.91 -2.11 -15.36
N PRO A 299 -10.35 -1.06 -14.64
CA PRO A 299 -11.30 -0.09 -15.16
C PRO A 299 -10.72 0.73 -16.32
N LYS A 300 -11.61 1.26 -17.20
CA LYS A 300 -11.23 2.08 -18.36
C LYS A 300 -10.32 3.26 -17.96
N LEU A 301 -10.56 3.88 -16.81
CA LEU A 301 -9.75 5.00 -16.31
C LEU A 301 -8.30 4.58 -15.99
N LEU A 302 -8.07 3.38 -15.44
CA LEU A 302 -6.69 2.86 -15.28
C LEU A 302 -6.04 2.55 -16.63
N LYS A 303 -6.80 1.99 -17.58
CA LYS A 303 -6.31 1.76 -18.96
C LYS A 303 -5.97 3.07 -19.67
N TYR A 304 -6.74 4.12 -19.39
CA TYR A 304 -6.50 5.46 -19.97
C TYR A 304 -5.14 6.06 -19.58
N LEU A 305 -4.63 5.74 -18.37
CA LEU A 305 -3.29 6.16 -17.97
C LEU A 305 -2.19 5.59 -18.89
N GLY A 306 -2.47 4.53 -19.63
CA GLY A 306 -1.54 3.84 -20.52
C GLY A 306 -0.80 2.68 -19.84
N ASN A 307 0.03 2.03 -20.65
CA ASN A 307 0.89 0.94 -20.19
C ASN A 307 2.24 1.49 -19.72
N PHE A 308 2.82 0.84 -18.74
CA PHE A 308 4.16 1.15 -18.26
C PHE A 308 4.95 -0.13 -18.00
N LYS A 309 6.26 -0.02 -18.03
CA LYS A 309 7.16 -1.07 -17.60
C LYS A 309 7.55 -0.79 -16.15
N GLU A 310 7.23 -1.70 -15.26
CA GLU A 310 7.68 -1.66 -13.88
C GLU A 310 9.20 -1.85 -13.81
N ASP A 311 9.83 -1.26 -12.79
CA ASP A 311 11.21 -1.62 -12.46
C ASP A 311 11.27 -3.03 -11.87
N ASP A 312 12.44 -3.65 -11.96
CA ASP A 312 12.67 -5.03 -11.52
C ASP A 312 13.10 -5.17 -10.05
N ILE A 313 13.20 -4.06 -9.32
CA ILE A 313 13.58 -4.04 -7.90
C ILE A 313 12.52 -4.74 -7.05
N ASP A 314 12.98 -5.65 -6.18
CA ASP A 314 12.15 -6.25 -5.14
C ASP A 314 11.66 -5.19 -4.17
N THR A 315 10.36 -5.19 -3.86
CA THR A 315 9.77 -4.16 -2.99
C THR A 315 10.25 -4.22 -1.54
N SER A 316 10.81 -5.34 -1.09
CA SER A 316 11.44 -5.46 0.24
C SER A 316 12.68 -4.56 0.39
N GLU A 317 13.37 -4.26 -0.73
CA GLU A 317 14.52 -3.37 -0.73
C GLU A 317 14.17 -1.97 -0.22
N TYR A 318 12.94 -1.49 -0.44
CA TYR A 318 12.53 -0.18 0.05
C TYR A 318 12.53 -0.10 1.57
N GLY A 319 12.18 -1.20 2.23
CA GLY A 319 12.28 -1.32 3.68
C GLY A 319 13.71 -1.47 4.16
N ARG A 320 14.47 -2.37 3.53
CA ARG A 320 15.88 -2.63 3.87
C ARG A 320 16.74 -1.36 3.79
N LEU A 321 16.45 -0.52 2.80
CA LEU A 321 17.18 0.73 2.57
C LEU A 321 16.53 1.96 3.22
N SER A 322 15.41 1.83 3.91
CA SER A 322 14.62 2.97 4.41
C SER A 322 15.42 3.88 5.35
N LYS A 323 16.22 3.31 6.26
CA LYS A 323 17.08 4.10 7.16
C LYS A 323 18.14 4.91 6.40
N ARG A 324 18.71 4.33 5.33
CA ARG A 324 19.67 5.02 4.46
C ARG A 324 18.99 6.13 3.68
N ALA A 325 17.81 5.86 3.13
CA ALA A 325 17.00 6.83 2.40
C ALA A 325 16.62 8.04 3.27
N ILE A 326 16.24 7.84 4.53
CA ILE A 326 15.93 8.92 5.48
C ILE A 326 17.19 9.76 5.74
N LYS A 327 18.32 9.12 6.07
CA LYS A 327 19.58 9.84 6.31
C LYS A 327 20.06 10.62 5.09
N LEU A 328 19.89 10.05 3.90
CA LEU A 328 20.22 10.72 2.64
C LEU A 328 19.34 11.95 2.45
N ALA A 329 18.04 11.82 2.64
CA ALA A 329 17.12 12.95 2.53
C ALA A 329 17.48 14.11 3.48
N ASP A 330 17.86 13.77 4.73
CA ASP A 330 18.29 14.75 5.74
C ASP A 330 19.58 15.46 5.28
N ARG A 331 20.59 14.73 4.78
CA ARG A 331 21.87 15.31 4.30
C ARG A 331 21.68 16.30 3.15
N VAL A 332 20.77 16.00 2.21
CA VAL A 332 20.53 16.87 1.04
C VAL A 332 19.51 17.97 1.29
N GLY A 333 18.94 18.06 2.51
CA GLY A 333 17.97 19.08 2.87
C GLY A 333 16.58 18.89 2.26
N TRP A 334 16.21 17.67 1.89
CA TRP A 334 14.85 17.36 1.48
C TRP A 334 13.95 17.24 2.71
N GLN A 335 13.37 18.35 3.10
CA GLN A 335 12.49 18.46 4.29
C GLN A 335 11.09 17.87 4.06
#